data_5ccf4f7b6ba455b45b230f1fbce611a6
#
_entry.id   5ccf4f7b6ba455b45b230f1fbce611a6
#
_cell.length_a   1.000
_cell.length_b   1.000
_cell.length_c   1.000
_cell.angle_alpha   90.00
_cell.angle_beta   90.00
_cell.angle_gamma   90.00
#
_symmetry.space_group_name_H-M   'P 1'
#
loop_
_entity.id
_entity.type
_entity.pdbx_description
1 polymer ?
#
loop_
_entity_poly.entity_id
_entity_poly.type
_entity_poly.pdbx_seq_one_letter_code
_entity_poly.pdbx_strand_id
1 'polypeptide(L)'
;MAYEAIWLNVAGLERAAQFRDRLQLRPMFSVAGTDTFMRKNTNRSVDERIEELPGWAERYQALGMDWLDVGVMAAFGCNYEGDVEPSHVVQVLEKVEEKAKGCGSRLGGIGLADTMGWANPLQMKRLVGTVRSRWPETPVKLHLHDTRALAIANVVAALEMGIDCFDSAVAGMGGCPFAAHKGAAGNITTEDLVFLCQEMGIDTGIDLDAMIKAGQLAERVVGHPLPGKLKSGGNLDKYRARARGN
;
A
#
# COMPACT_ATOMS: atom_id res chain seq x y z
N MET A 1 -7.80 16.81 6.57
CA MET A 1 -6.93 15.99 5.68
C MET A 1 -5.57 15.94 6.33
N ALA A 2 -4.98 14.75 6.50
CA ALA A 2 -3.62 14.58 6.97
C ALA A 2 -2.69 14.40 5.76
N TYR A 3 -1.50 14.98 5.83
CA TYR A 3 -0.47 14.83 4.82
C TYR A 3 0.67 14.00 5.41
N GLU A 4 1.12 13.01 4.66
CA GLU A 4 2.26 12.17 5.01
C GLU A 4 3.35 12.30 3.93
N ALA A 5 4.60 12.03 4.30
CA ALA A 5 5.70 11.96 3.36
C ALA A 5 6.39 10.59 3.47
N ILE A 6 6.90 10.11 2.34
CA ILE A 6 7.73 8.92 2.28
C ILE A 6 9.20 9.36 2.29
N TRP A 7 9.99 8.72 3.15
CA TRP A 7 11.44 8.88 3.18
C TRP A 7 12.14 7.54 2.96
N LEU A 8 13.21 7.56 2.20
CA LEU A 8 13.97 6.36 1.84
C LEU A 8 15.26 6.21 2.65
N ASN A 9 15.66 7.27 3.35
CA ASN A 9 16.89 7.34 4.12
C ASN A 9 16.77 8.35 5.28
N VAL A 10 17.80 8.39 6.11
CA VAL A 10 17.85 9.26 7.30
C VAL A 10 17.70 10.74 6.94
N ALA A 11 18.38 11.20 5.90
CA ALA A 11 18.31 12.61 5.47
C ALA A 11 16.86 12.99 5.05
N GLY A 12 16.14 12.07 4.42
CA GLY A 12 14.73 12.24 4.09
C GLY A 12 13.84 12.36 5.35
N LEU A 13 14.08 11.52 6.36
CA LEU A 13 13.37 11.61 7.65
C LEU A 13 13.67 12.94 8.36
N GLU A 14 14.93 13.34 8.45
CA GLU A 14 15.35 14.60 9.08
C GLU A 14 14.70 15.80 8.39
N ARG A 15 14.63 15.77 7.05
CA ARG A 15 13.92 16.80 6.29
C ARG A 15 12.42 16.80 6.55
N ALA A 16 11.75 15.64 6.57
CA ALA A 16 10.33 15.54 6.88
C ALA A 16 10.02 16.02 8.30
N ALA A 17 10.89 15.74 9.26
CA ALA A 17 10.75 16.15 10.65
C ALA A 17 10.72 17.68 10.84
N GLN A 18 11.34 18.45 9.92
CA GLN A 18 11.27 19.92 9.92
C GLN A 18 9.87 20.46 9.61
N PHE A 19 9.00 19.63 9.03
CA PHE A 19 7.63 20.00 8.63
C PHE A 19 6.57 19.28 9.46
N ARG A 20 6.89 18.82 10.68
CA ARG A 20 5.97 18.08 11.55
C ARG A 20 4.74 18.88 12.00
N ASP A 21 4.73 20.19 11.81
CA ASP A 21 3.58 21.06 11.98
C ASP A 21 2.55 20.91 10.85
N ARG A 22 2.93 20.39 9.70
CA ARG A 22 2.12 20.21 8.48
C ARG A 22 2.04 18.76 8.04
N LEU A 23 3.03 17.95 8.37
CA LEU A 23 3.13 16.53 8.01
C LEU A 23 2.90 15.65 9.23
N GLN A 24 2.05 14.67 9.08
CA GLN A 24 1.99 13.55 10.01
C GLN A 24 3.19 12.64 9.72
N LEU A 25 4.11 12.56 10.67
CA LEU A 25 5.22 11.61 10.58
C LEU A 25 4.73 10.23 10.96
N ARG A 26 4.89 9.29 10.05
CA ARG A 26 4.54 7.90 10.30
C ARG A 26 5.80 7.03 10.22
N PRO A 27 6.28 6.47 11.35
CA PRO A 27 7.50 5.69 11.36
C PRO A 27 7.29 4.40 10.55
N MET A 28 7.95 4.30 9.41
CA MET A 28 7.82 3.16 8.49
C MET A 28 9.15 2.42 8.40
N PHE A 29 9.10 1.10 8.49
CA PHE A 29 10.22 0.22 8.20
C PHE A 29 9.83 -0.79 7.13
N SER A 30 10.50 -0.75 5.97
CA SER A 30 10.16 -1.61 4.84
C SER A 30 11.15 -2.76 4.71
N VAL A 31 10.61 -3.95 4.54
CA VAL A 31 11.30 -5.18 4.17
C VAL A 31 10.66 -5.77 2.91
N ALA A 32 11.07 -6.94 2.46
CA ALA A 32 10.45 -7.60 1.32
C ALA A 32 10.19 -9.08 1.60
N GLY A 33 9.25 -9.67 0.86
CA GLY A 33 8.98 -11.10 0.88
C GLY A 33 10.05 -11.94 0.18
N THR A 34 10.99 -11.32 -0.56
CA THR A 34 12.06 -12.06 -1.26
C THR A 34 13.39 -11.31 -1.21
N ASP A 35 14.48 -12.06 -1.07
CA ASP A 35 15.84 -11.53 -1.01
C ASP A 35 16.27 -10.90 -2.33
N THR A 36 15.96 -11.53 -3.46
CA THR A 36 16.34 -10.99 -4.78
C THR A 36 15.68 -9.64 -5.04
N PHE A 37 14.40 -9.49 -4.69
CA PHE A 37 13.75 -8.18 -4.81
C PHE A 37 14.41 -7.15 -3.87
N MET A 38 14.66 -7.53 -2.61
CA MET A 38 15.26 -6.63 -1.63
C MET A 38 16.64 -6.14 -2.09
N ARG A 39 17.49 -7.06 -2.59
CA ARG A 39 18.82 -6.71 -3.14
C ARG A 39 18.74 -5.79 -4.35
N LYS A 40 17.81 -6.05 -5.29
CA LYS A 40 17.62 -5.19 -6.47
C LYS A 40 17.08 -3.81 -6.13
N ASN A 41 16.27 -3.70 -5.08
CA ASN A 41 15.63 -2.45 -4.68
C ASN A 41 16.53 -1.60 -3.76
N THR A 42 17.24 -2.23 -2.82
CA THR A 42 17.97 -1.52 -1.76
C THR A 42 19.46 -1.93 -1.64
N ASN A 43 19.93 -2.86 -2.48
CA ASN A 43 21.26 -3.46 -2.43
C ASN A 43 21.55 -4.17 -1.08
N ARG A 44 20.54 -4.76 -0.46
CA ARG A 44 20.61 -5.51 0.80
C ARG A 44 19.76 -6.75 0.75
N SER A 45 20.10 -7.79 1.53
CA SER A 45 19.19 -8.89 1.82
C SER A 45 18.10 -8.44 2.80
N VAL A 46 17.09 -9.29 3.00
CA VAL A 46 16.04 -9.07 4.01
C VAL A 46 16.66 -9.03 5.41
N ASP A 47 17.54 -9.98 5.72
CA ASP A 47 18.19 -10.03 7.04
C ASP A 47 19.14 -8.84 7.26
N GLU A 48 19.95 -8.44 6.27
CA GLU A 48 20.78 -7.23 6.34
C GLU A 48 19.94 -5.97 6.56
N ARG A 49 18.75 -5.90 5.96
CA ARG A 49 17.81 -4.80 6.18
C ARG A 49 17.26 -4.80 7.60
N ILE A 50 16.91 -5.97 8.15
CA ILE A 50 16.42 -6.10 9.53
C ILE A 50 17.50 -5.66 10.54
N GLU A 51 18.76 -5.94 10.27
CA GLU A 51 19.87 -5.48 11.13
C GLU A 51 20.03 -3.95 11.19
N GLU A 52 19.48 -3.19 10.22
CA GLU A 52 19.47 -1.73 10.27
C GLU A 52 18.36 -1.15 11.18
N LEU A 53 17.37 -1.97 11.60
CA LEU A 53 16.21 -1.51 12.36
C LEU A 53 16.57 -0.76 13.65
N PRO A 54 17.57 -1.17 14.46
CA PRO A 54 17.95 -0.43 15.68
C PRO A 54 18.25 1.05 15.42
N GLY A 55 19.00 1.33 14.34
CA GLY A 55 19.33 2.70 13.97
C GLY A 55 18.11 3.52 13.52
N TRP A 56 17.09 2.88 12.95
CA TRP A 56 15.82 3.53 12.62
C TRP A 56 14.95 3.74 13.86
N ALA A 57 14.87 2.72 14.74
CA ALA A 57 14.12 2.80 15.98
C ALA A 57 14.62 3.94 16.88
N GLU A 58 15.93 4.08 17.04
CA GLU A 58 16.55 5.17 17.80
C GLU A 58 16.11 6.55 17.28
N ARG A 59 16.10 6.75 15.95
CA ARG A 59 15.68 8.01 15.34
C ARG A 59 14.19 8.29 15.52
N TYR A 60 13.36 7.26 15.41
CA TYR A 60 11.93 7.40 15.64
C TYR A 60 11.64 7.73 17.11
N GLN A 61 12.33 7.07 18.04
CA GLN A 61 12.21 7.34 19.48
C GLN A 61 12.66 8.76 19.82
N ALA A 62 13.73 9.28 19.19
CA ALA A 62 14.16 10.66 19.34
C ALA A 62 13.11 11.69 18.85
N LEU A 63 12.18 11.28 17.98
CA LEU A 63 11.05 12.07 17.53
C LEU A 63 9.76 11.80 18.36
N GLY A 64 9.86 11.01 19.44
CA GLY A 64 8.74 10.67 20.32
C GLY A 64 7.88 9.49 19.86
N MET A 65 8.38 8.65 18.93
CA MET A 65 7.65 7.50 18.39
C MET A 65 8.35 6.20 18.83
N ASP A 66 7.71 5.45 19.74
CA ASP A 66 8.17 4.15 20.25
C ASP A 66 7.55 2.96 19.50
N TRP A 67 7.02 3.20 18.32
CA TRP A 67 6.37 2.24 17.46
C TRP A 67 6.83 2.44 16.01
N LEU A 68 6.58 1.44 15.16
CA LEU A 68 6.79 1.53 13.73
C LEU A 68 5.79 0.66 12.96
N ASP A 69 5.41 1.14 11.80
CA ASP A 69 4.70 0.32 10.82
C ASP A 69 5.71 -0.47 9.98
N VAL A 70 5.40 -1.72 9.73
CA VAL A 70 6.24 -2.59 8.90
C VAL A 70 5.57 -2.83 7.56
N GLY A 71 6.23 -2.40 6.48
CA GLY A 71 5.80 -2.70 5.11
C GLY A 71 6.55 -3.90 4.53
N VAL A 72 5.82 -4.90 4.04
CA VAL A 72 6.39 -6.05 3.32
C VAL A 72 6.16 -5.86 1.82
N MET A 73 7.19 -5.47 1.09
CA MET A 73 7.17 -5.39 -0.37
C MET A 73 7.20 -6.80 -0.98
N ALA A 74 6.63 -6.96 -2.20
CA ALA A 74 6.52 -8.26 -2.88
C ALA A 74 5.98 -9.38 -1.96
N ALA A 75 4.96 -9.05 -1.14
CA ALA A 75 4.42 -9.95 -0.12
C ALA A 75 3.68 -11.17 -0.71
N PHE A 76 3.25 -11.09 -1.97
CA PHE A 76 2.49 -12.14 -2.66
C PHE A 76 3.31 -12.91 -3.69
N GLY A 77 4.44 -12.35 -4.07
CA GLY A 77 5.33 -12.90 -5.09
C GLY A 77 6.13 -11.82 -5.82
N CYS A 78 7.14 -12.26 -6.55
CA CYS A 78 7.95 -11.37 -7.39
C CYS A 78 8.41 -12.05 -8.68
N ASN A 79 8.74 -11.24 -9.68
CA ASN A 79 9.17 -11.71 -11.01
C ASN A 79 10.53 -12.46 -10.99
N TYR A 80 11.19 -12.57 -9.82
CA TYR A 80 12.52 -13.19 -9.71
C TYR A 80 12.48 -14.55 -9.00
N GLU A 81 11.60 -14.70 -7.99
CA GLU A 81 11.54 -15.89 -7.14
C GLU A 81 10.16 -16.59 -7.19
N GLY A 82 9.17 -15.97 -7.88
CA GLY A 82 7.83 -16.53 -7.99
C GLY A 82 6.94 -16.20 -6.80
N ASP A 83 6.04 -17.12 -6.47
CA ASP A 83 5.09 -16.98 -5.37
C ASP A 83 5.80 -16.92 -4.01
N VAL A 84 5.24 -16.12 -3.09
CA VAL A 84 5.69 -16.04 -1.70
C VAL A 84 4.63 -16.67 -0.80
N GLU A 85 5.05 -17.67 -0.04
CA GLU A 85 4.15 -18.35 0.90
C GLU A 85 3.80 -17.46 2.10
N PRO A 86 2.53 -17.46 2.55
CA PRO A 86 2.11 -16.66 3.71
C PRO A 86 2.94 -16.91 4.97
N SER A 87 3.36 -18.15 5.21
CA SER A 87 4.22 -18.52 6.34
C SER A 87 5.58 -17.84 6.30
N HIS A 88 6.14 -17.62 5.11
CA HIS A 88 7.39 -16.90 4.94
C HIS A 88 7.24 -15.41 5.28
N VAL A 89 6.13 -14.78 4.85
CA VAL A 89 5.84 -13.38 5.23
C VAL A 89 5.71 -13.25 6.75
N VAL A 90 5.04 -14.19 7.40
CA VAL A 90 4.95 -14.22 8.87
C VAL A 90 6.32 -14.34 9.52
N GLN A 91 7.19 -15.22 9.04
CA GLN A 91 8.56 -15.36 9.57
C GLN A 91 9.37 -14.07 9.44
N VAL A 92 9.26 -13.37 8.32
CA VAL A 92 9.92 -12.07 8.12
C VAL A 92 9.37 -11.04 9.11
N LEU A 93 8.06 -10.96 9.28
CA LEU A 93 7.43 -10.05 10.24
C LEU A 93 7.80 -10.38 11.69
N GLU A 94 7.90 -11.66 12.07
CA GLU A 94 8.34 -12.09 13.41
C GLU A 94 9.78 -11.66 13.70
N LYS A 95 10.70 -11.82 12.75
CA LYS A 95 12.07 -11.30 12.87
C LYS A 95 12.10 -9.80 13.10
N VAL A 96 11.30 -9.04 12.35
CA VAL A 96 11.20 -7.59 12.50
C VAL A 96 10.62 -7.22 13.86
N GLU A 97 9.55 -7.90 14.30
CA GLU A 97 8.91 -7.67 15.61
C GLU A 97 9.88 -7.95 16.76
N GLU A 98 10.60 -9.06 16.71
CA GLU A 98 11.61 -9.42 17.72
C GLU A 98 12.71 -8.36 17.80
N LYS A 99 13.24 -7.94 16.64
CA LYS A 99 14.26 -6.88 16.56
C LYS A 99 13.75 -5.56 17.09
N ALA A 100 12.51 -5.16 16.75
CA ALA A 100 11.87 -3.94 17.23
C ALA A 100 11.70 -3.97 18.76
N LYS A 101 11.20 -5.07 19.33
CA LYS A 101 11.07 -5.27 20.78
C LYS A 101 12.41 -5.16 21.49
N GLY A 102 13.47 -5.73 20.90
CA GLY A 102 14.83 -5.64 21.41
C GLY A 102 15.38 -4.20 21.48
N CYS A 103 14.81 -3.29 20.70
CA CYS A 103 15.15 -1.86 20.67
C CYS A 103 14.13 -0.98 21.43
N GLY A 104 13.19 -1.57 22.18
CA GLY A 104 12.16 -0.83 22.89
C GLY A 104 11.08 -0.22 21.99
N SER A 105 10.88 -0.76 20.78
CA SER A 105 9.82 -0.36 19.87
C SER A 105 8.79 -1.48 19.69
N ARG A 106 7.56 -1.11 19.30
CA ARG A 106 6.47 -2.06 19.03
C ARG A 106 5.98 -1.92 17.60
N LEU A 107 5.30 -2.95 17.08
CA LEU A 107 4.57 -2.84 15.83
C LEU A 107 3.35 -1.92 15.99
N GLY A 108 3.23 -0.92 15.11
CA GLY A 108 2.07 -0.03 15.01
C GLY A 108 1.07 -0.53 13.98
N GLY A 109 1.56 -1.06 12.85
CA GLY A 109 0.75 -1.59 11.76
C GLY A 109 1.58 -2.46 10.82
N ILE A 110 0.89 -3.24 9.99
CA ILE A 110 1.49 -4.10 8.97
C ILE A 110 0.96 -3.70 7.60
N GLY A 111 1.87 -3.33 6.69
CA GLY A 111 1.58 -3.07 5.29
C GLY A 111 1.95 -4.29 4.43
N LEU A 112 1.03 -4.77 3.61
CA LEU A 112 1.30 -5.86 2.65
C LEU A 112 1.19 -5.30 1.23
N ALA A 113 2.31 -5.36 0.48
CA ALA A 113 2.35 -4.79 -0.86
C ALA A 113 2.40 -5.88 -1.94
N ASP A 114 1.45 -5.80 -2.87
CA ASP A 114 1.48 -6.51 -4.14
C ASP A 114 2.28 -5.70 -5.18
N THR A 115 3.57 -5.59 -4.93
CA THR A 115 4.49 -4.68 -5.64
C THR A 115 4.53 -4.91 -7.15
N MET A 116 4.27 -6.11 -7.60
CA MET A 116 4.36 -6.48 -9.04
C MET A 116 3.05 -7.01 -9.60
N GLY A 117 1.93 -6.88 -8.87
CA GLY A 117 0.62 -7.38 -9.30
C GLY A 117 0.58 -8.91 -9.42
N TRP A 118 1.07 -9.61 -8.41
CA TRP A 118 1.08 -11.08 -8.33
C TRP A 118 -0.15 -11.64 -7.63
N ALA A 119 -0.75 -10.85 -6.74
CA ALA A 119 -1.86 -11.30 -5.92
C ALA A 119 -3.10 -11.63 -6.76
N ASN A 120 -3.78 -12.68 -6.33
CA ASN A 120 -5.15 -12.99 -6.71
C ASN A 120 -6.03 -13.07 -5.44
N PRO A 121 -7.37 -13.08 -5.56
CA PRO A 121 -8.27 -13.07 -4.41
C PRO A 121 -8.06 -14.23 -3.41
N LEU A 122 -7.62 -15.40 -3.86
CA LEU A 122 -7.34 -16.53 -2.96
C LEU A 122 -6.05 -16.32 -2.17
N GLN A 123 -4.99 -15.87 -2.84
CA GLN A 123 -3.74 -15.51 -2.17
C GLN A 123 -3.97 -14.35 -1.20
N MET A 124 -4.76 -13.35 -1.58
CA MET A 124 -5.16 -12.24 -0.71
C MET A 124 -5.77 -12.76 0.59
N LYS A 125 -6.81 -13.59 0.51
CA LYS A 125 -7.47 -14.16 1.70
C LYS A 125 -6.52 -15.01 2.55
N ARG A 126 -5.66 -15.82 1.92
CA ARG A 126 -4.68 -16.65 2.63
C ARG A 126 -3.68 -15.81 3.41
N LEU A 127 -3.03 -14.84 2.76
CA LEU A 127 -2.01 -14.03 3.41
C LEU A 127 -2.60 -13.15 4.51
N VAL A 128 -3.68 -12.41 4.22
CA VAL A 128 -4.37 -11.57 5.21
C VAL A 128 -4.83 -12.41 6.40
N GLY A 129 -5.45 -13.56 6.15
CA GLY A 129 -5.91 -14.48 7.20
C GLY A 129 -4.76 -14.97 8.08
N THR A 130 -3.63 -15.38 7.49
CA THR A 130 -2.46 -15.83 8.23
C THR A 130 -1.86 -14.72 9.08
N VAL A 131 -1.70 -13.51 8.52
CA VAL A 131 -1.17 -12.35 9.25
C VAL A 131 -2.08 -11.96 10.40
N ARG A 132 -3.40 -11.85 10.17
CA ARG A 132 -4.36 -11.48 11.23
C ARG A 132 -4.50 -12.55 12.32
N SER A 133 -4.32 -13.82 11.98
CA SER A 133 -4.29 -14.89 13.00
C SER A 133 -3.11 -14.75 13.95
N ARG A 134 -1.99 -14.19 13.50
CA ARG A 134 -0.78 -13.98 14.31
C ARG A 134 -0.79 -12.64 15.04
N TRP A 135 -1.35 -11.60 14.42
CA TRP A 135 -1.45 -10.23 14.96
C TRP A 135 -2.90 -9.71 14.85
N PRO A 136 -3.84 -10.23 15.66
CA PRO A 136 -5.27 -9.92 15.54
C PRO A 136 -5.61 -8.45 15.80
N GLU A 137 -4.84 -7.79 16.67
CA GLU A 137 -5.08 -6.40 17.05
C GLU A 137 -4.25 -5.38 16.25
N THR A 138 -3.32 -5.86 15.40
CA THR A 138 -2.45 -4.97 14.63
C THR A 138 -3.15 -4.57 13.33
N PRO A 139 -3.32 -3.26 13.06
CA PRO A 139 -3.90 -2.80 11.81
C PRO A 139 -3.14 -3.32 10.59
N VAL A 140 -3.87 -3.77 9.58
CA VAL A 140 -3.30 -4.21 8.31
C VAL A 140 -3.72 -3.25 7.20
N LYS A 141 -2.75 -2.77 6.44
CA LYS A 141 -2.92 -1.92 5.26
C LYS A 141 -2.46 -2.68 4.02
N LEU A 142 -3.15 -2.45 2.91
CA LEU A 142 -2.80 -3.04 1.61
C LEU A 142 -2.35 -1.97 0.62
N HIS A 143 -1.26 -2.30 -0.09
CA HIS A 143 -0.74 -1.53 -1.21
C HIS A 143 -0.79 -2.41 -2.47
N LEU A 144 -1.75 -2.13 -3.35
CA LEU A 144 -2.07 -3.02 -4.47
C LEU A 144 -1.71 -2.38 -5.80
N HIS A 145 -1.05 -3.16 -6.67
CA HIS A 145 -0.79 -2.79 -8.05
C HIS A 145 -1.75 -3.49 -9.01
N ASP A 146 -2.22 -2.76 -10.02
CA ASP A 146 -3.17 -3.26 -11.03
C ASP A 146 -2.49 -3.74 -12.31
N THR A 147 -1.24 -4.18 -12.21
CA THR A 147 -0.42 -4.63 -13.35
C THR A 147 -1.11 -5.69 -14.20
N ARG A 148 -1.94 -6.54 -13.61
CA ARG A 148 -2.67 -7.65 -14.27
C ARG A 148 -4.18 -7.57 -14.10
N ALA A 149 -4.72 -6.37 -13.84
CA ALA A 149 -6.15 -6.09 -13.71
C ALA A 149 -6.86 -6.90 -12.59
N LEU A 150 -6.13 -7.27 -11.53
CA LEU A 150 -6.69 -8.01 -10.41
C LEU A 150 -6.85 -7.16 -9.13
N ALA A 151 -6.37 -5.91 -9.14
CA ALA A 151 -6.37 -5.10 -7.92
C ALA A 151 -7.78 -4.88 -7.35
N ILE A 152 -8.77 -4.57 -8.16
CA ILE A 152 -10.17 -4.41 -7.72
C ILE A 152 -10.74 -5.71 -7.14
N ALA A 153 -10.46 -6.87 -7.75
CA ALA A 153 -10.90 -8.16 -7.22
C ALA A 153 -10.22 -8.48 -5.88
N ASN A 154 -8.95 -8.11 -5.74
CA ASN A 154 -8.18 -8.25 -4.50
C ASN A 154 -8.73 -7.34 -3.40
N VAL A 155 -9.18 -6.12 -3.73
CA VAL A 155 -9.87 -5.23 -2.77
C VAL A 155 -11.13 -5.87 -2.24
N VAL A 156 -11.99 -6.43 -3.12
CA VAL A 156 -13.21 -7.12 -2.67
C VAL A 156 -12.86 -8.25 -1.69
N ALA A 157 -11.88 -9.08 -2.05
CA ALA A 157 -11.43 -10.16 -1.17
C ALA A 157 -10.89 -9.67 0.17
N ALA A 158 -10.21 -8.52 0.17
CA ALA A 158 -9.68 -7.91 1.39
C ALA A 158 -10.76 -7.29 2.27
N LEU A 159 -11.75 -6.60 1.66
CA LEU A 159 -12.92 -6.07 2.37
C LEU A 159 -13.71 -7.18 3.07
N GLU A 160 -13.90 -8.34 2.40
CA GLU A 160 -14.53 -9.53 3.01
C GLU A 160 -13.74 -10.09 4.21
N MET A 161 -12.42 -9.83 4.25
CA MET A 161 -11.56 -10.16 5.38
C MET A 161 -11.50 -9.04 6.43
N GLY A 162 -12.28 -7.96 6.29
CA GLY A 162 -12.34 -6.83 7.21
C GLY A 162 -11.12 -5.91 7.14
N ILE A 163 -10.46 -5.82 5.99
CA ILE A 163 -9.45 -4.80 5.72
C ILE A 163 -10.16 -3.54 5.22
N ASP A 164 -9.83 -2.40 5.81
CA ASP A 164 -10.42 -1.08 5.52
C ASP A 164 -9.39 -0.01 5.14
N CYS A 165 -8.12 -0.35 5.09
CA CYS A 165 -7.04 0.57 4.79
C CYS A 165 -6.27 0.16 3.53
N PHE A 166 -6.31 1.04 2.51
CA PHE A 166 -5.71 0.80 1.20
C PHE A 166 -4.90 2.02 0.74
N ASP A 167 -3.71 1.78 0.20
CA ASP A 167 -3.01 2.79 -0.59
C ASP A 167 -3.56 2.78 -2.03
N SER A 168 -3.80 3.96 -2.58
CA SER A 168 -4.25 4.14 -3.96
C SER A 168 -3.65 5.42 -4.55
N ALA A 169 -3.74 5.59 -5.87
CA ALA A 169 -3.27 6.78 -6.53
C ALA A 169 -4.33 7.34 -7.48
N VAL A 170 -4.41 8.67 -7.56
CA VAL A 170 -5.27 9.38 -8.54
C VAL A 170 -4.98 8.87 -9.93
N ALA A 171 -6.01 8.45 -10.65
CA ALA A 171 -5.95 7.90 -12.00
C ALA A 171 -5.00 6.68 -12.14
N GLY A 172 -4.58 6.07 -11.03
CA GLY A 172 -3.61 4.97 -11.04
C GLY A 172 -2.19 5.41 -11.39
N MET A 173 -1.83 6.67 -11.07
CA MET A 173 -0.46 7.15 -11.27
C MET A 173 0.55 6.32 -10.49
N GLY A 174 1.79 6.32 -10.96
CA GLY A 174 2.89 5.56 -10.39
C GLY A 174 3.03 4.20 -11.09
N GLY A 175 4.10 4.05 -11.85
CA GLY A 175 4.48 2.76 -12.45
C GLY A 175 5.24 1.90 -11.45
N CYS A 176 5.39 0.62 -11.78
CA CYS A 176 6.30 -0.25 -11.07
C CYS A 176 7.53 -0.54 -11.96
N PRO A 177 8.73 -0.06 -11.61
CA PRO A 177 9.94 -0.34 -12.40
C PRO A 177 10.26 -1.84 -12.45
N PHE A 178 9.71 -2.62 -11.52
CA PHE A 178 9.89 -4.07 -11.42
C PHE A 178 8.80 -4.88 -12.11
N ALA A 179 7.79 -4.24 -12.73
CA ALA A 179 6.69 -4.94 -13.41
C ALA A 179 7.10 -5.60 -14.74
N ALA A 180 8.36 -5.46 -15.14
CA ALA A 180 8.99 -6.07 -16.32
C ALA A 180 8.47 -5.59 -17.70
N HIS A 181 7.59 -4.58 -17.77
CA HIS A 181 7.20 -3.96 -19.04
C HIS A 181 6.95 -2.46 -18.89
N LYS A 182 7.31 -1.72 -19.95
CA LYS A 182 7.09 -0.28 -20.03
C LYS A 182 5.58 0.03 -20.06
N GLY A 183 5.14 0.97 -19.22
CA GLY A 183 3.73 1.35 -19.16
C GLY A 183 2.85 0.39 -18.33
N ALA A 184 3.45 -0.48 -17.52
CA ALA A 184 2.70 -1.27 -16.55
C ALA A 184 1.81 -0.35 -15.69
N ALA A 185 0.55 -0.71 -15.52
CA ALA A 185 -0.31 -0.09 -14.55
C ALA A 185 0.36 -0.18 -13.17
N GLY A 186 0.39 0.94 -12.47
CA GLY A 186 0.96 1.02 -11.12
C GLY A 186 -0.09 0.74 -10.07
N ASN A 187 -0.25 1.70 -9.17
CA ASN A 187 -1.20 1.61 -8.07
C ASN A 187 -2.65 1.43 -8.57
N ILE A 188 -3.46 0.77 -7.74
CA ILE A 188 -4.91 0.82 -7.89
C ILE A 188 -5.38 2.29 -7.93
N THR A 189 -6.39 2.58 -8.77
CA THR A 189 -6.89 3.94 -8.94
C THR A 189 -7.81 4.33 -7.81
N THR A 190 -7.65 5.54 -7.27
CA THR A 190 -8.46 6.01 -6.14
C THR A 190 -9.93 6.12 -6.54
N GLU A 191 -10.23 6.70 -7.70
CA GLU A 191 -11.61 6.85 -8.17
C GLU A 191 -12.31 5.51 -8.41
N ASP A 192 -11.61 4.50 -8.94
CA ASP A 192 -12.18 3.16 -9.17
C ASP A 192 -12.42 2.45 -7.83
N LEU A 193 -11.50 2.59 -6.86
CA LEU A 193 -11.64 2.06 -5.51
C LEU A 193 -12.83 2.71 -4.76
N VAL A 194 -12.93 4.05 -4.80
CA VAL A 194 -14.03 4.79 -4.16
C VAL A 194 -15.37 4.39 -4.76
N PHE A 195 -15.45 4.28 -6.09
CA PHE A 195 -16.65 3.82 -6.77
C PHE A 195 -17.05 2.42 -6.32
N LEU A 196 -16.11 1.46 -6.29
CA LEU A 196 -16.36 0.12 -5.78
C LEU A 196 -16.96 0.14 -4.37
N CYS A 197 -16.32 0.87 -3.45
CA CYS A 197 -16.78 0.98 -2.07
C CYS A 197 -18.21 1.53 -1.99
N GLN A 198 -18.49 2.63 -2.71
CA GLN A 198 -19.83 3.24 -2.72
C GLN A 198 -20.89 2.31 -3.32
N GLU A 199 -20.56 1.58 -4.41
CA GLU A 199 -21.48 0.58 -4.99
C GLU A 199 -21.74 -0.62 -4.04
N MET A 200 -20.80 -0.90 -3.14
CA MET A 200 -20.97 -1.89 -2.07
C MET A 200 -21.62 -1.33 -0.79
N GLY A 201 -22.03 -0.05 -0.78
CA GLY A 201 -22.64 0.60 0.38
C GLY A 201 -21.64 0.99 1.48
N ILE A 202 -20.34 1.05 1.15
CA ILE A 202 -19.28 1.44 2.07
C ILE A 202 -19.00 2.94 1.88
N ASP A 203 -19.21 3.73 2.94
CA ASP A 203 -18.87 5.15 2.92
C ASP A 203 -17.36 5.35 3.07
N THR A 204 -16.75 6.04 2.12
CA THR A 204 -15.33 6.38 2.12
C THR A 204 -15.07 7.81 2.61
N GLY A 205 -16.11 8.61 2.77
CA GLY A 205 -15.98 10.06 3.03
C GLY A 205 -15.37 10.86 1.86
N ILE A 206 -15.21 10.24 0.67
CA ILE A 206 -14.60 10.87 -0.51
C ILE A 206 -15.68 11.24 -1.51
N ASP A 207 -15.66 12.49 -1.99
CA ASP A 207 -16.50 12.95 -3.11
C ASP A 207 -15.98 12.33 -4.42
N LEU A 208 -16.74 11.37 -4.96
CA LEU A 208 -16.39 10.64 -6.16
C LEU A 208 -16.32 11.56 -7.40
N ASP A 209 -17.24 12.53 -7.54
CA ASP A 209 -17.23 13.43 -8.69
C ASP A 209 -16.01 14.38 -8.67
N ALA A 210 -15.61 14.83 -7.48
CA ALA A 210 -14.37 15.59 -7.31
C ALA A 210 -13.15 14.70 -7.62
N MET A 211 -13.18 13.43 -7.21
CA MET A 211 -12.10 12.48 -7.47
C MET A 211 -11.96 12.16 -8.96
N ILE A 212 -13.07 11.99 -9.68
CA ILE A 212 -13.09 11.81 -11.14
C ILE A 212 -12.46 13.03 -11.84
N LYS A 213 -12.82 14.26 -11.42
CA LYS A 213 -12.22 15.49 -11.95
C LYS A 213 -10.71 15.56 -11.68
N ALA A 214 -10.29 15.14 -10.50
CA ALA A 214 -8.87 15.05 -10.16
C ALA A 214 -8.13 14.05 -11.05
N GLY A 215 -8.72 12.88 -11.34
CA GLY A 215 -8.18 11.90 -12.29
C GLY A 215 -8.03 12.45 -13.71
N GLN A 216 -9.03 13.18 -14.20
CA GLN A 216 -8.97 13.86 -15.49
C GLN A 216 -7.89 14.96 -15.53
N LEU A 217 -7.72 15.71 -14.43
CA LEU A 217 -6.66 16.69 -14.31
C LEU A 217 -5.28 16.04 -14.32
N ALA A 218 -5.11 14.97 -13.55
CA ALA A 218 -3.86 14.21 -13.49
C ALA A 218 -3.42 13.74 -14.89
N GLU A 219 -4.33 13.17 -15.67
CA GLU A 219 -4.05 12.73 -17.04
C GLU A 219 -3.59 13.88 -17.94
N ARG A 220 -4.22 15.06 -17.82
CA ARG A 220 -3.81 16.26 -18.58
C ARG A 220 -2.42 16.76 -18.15
N VAL A 221 -2.12 16.74 -16.85
CA VAL A 221 -0.82 17.19 -16.32
C VAL A 221 0.30 16.26 -16.73
N VAL A 222 0.06 14.95 -16.69
CA VAL A 222 1.05 13.93 -17.09
C VAL A 222 1.24 13.90 -18.61
N GLY A 223 0.22 14.26 -19.38
CA GLY A 223 0.30 14.37 -20.85
C GLY A 223 0.17 13.05 -21.61
N HIS A 224 -0.29 11.98 -20.95
CA HIS A 224 -0.61 10.69 -21.59
C HIS A 224 -1.77 9.99 -20.85
N PRO A 225 -2.46 9.01 -21.49
CA PRO A 225 -3.52 8.24 -20.86
C PRO A 225 -3.05 7.53 -19.60
N LEU A 226 -3.88 7.59 -18.54
CA LEU A 226 -3.68 6.91 -17.27
C LEU A 226 -4.71 5.76 -17.12
N PRO A 227 -4.42 4.71 -16.31
CA PRO A 227 -5.23 3.49 -16.29
C PRO A 227 -6.63 3.63 -15.68
N GLY A 228 -6.91 4.65 -14.85
CA GLY A 228 -8.21 4.83 -14.18
C GLY A 228 -9.41 4.78 -15.13
N LYS A 229 -10.47 4.05 -14.76
CA LYS A 229 -11.64 3.83 -15.58
C LYS A 229 -12.71 4.90 -15.38
N LEU A 230 -12.94 5.30 -14.13
CA LEU A 230 -14.01 6.23 -13.75
C LEU A 230 -13.80 7.64 -14.34
N LYS A 231 -12.56 8.07 -14.59
CA LYS A 231 -12.28 9.35 -15.25
C LYS A 231 -12.94 9.48 -16.63
N SER A 232 -13.22 8.35 -17.28
CA SER A 232 -13.90 8.28 -18.59
C SER A 232 -15.34 7.76 -18.46
N GLY A 233 -15.57 6.74 -17.62
CA GLY A 233 -16.87 6.11 -17.42
C GLY A 233 -17.86 7.02 -16.63
N GLY A 234 -17.33 7.77 -15.68
CA GLY A 234 -18.12 8.64 -14.81
C GLY A 234 -18.95 7.90 -13.77
N ASN A 235 -19.62 8.68 -12.90
CA ASN A 235 -20.51 8.20 -11.86
C ASN A 235 -21.87 7.76 -12.44
N LEU A 236 -22.55 6.81 -11.79
CA LEU A 236 -23.86 6.29 -12.18
C LEU A 236 -25.03 7.17 -11.67
N ASP A 237 -24.83 8.06 -10.72
CA ASP A 237 -25.89 8.80 -10.04
C ASP A 237 -26.76 9.63 -10.99
N LYS A 238 -26.16 10.26 -12.00
CA LYS A 238 -26.91 10.99 -13.04
C LYS A 238 -27.88 10.10 -13.84
N TYR A 239 -27.53 8.84 -14.05
CA TYR A 239 -28.40 7.88 -14.75
C TYR A 239 -29.50 7.37 -13.84
N ARG A 240 -29.16 7.11 -12.57
CA ARG A 240 -30.13 6.72 -11.52
C ARG A 240 -31.17 7.81 -11.27
N ALA A 241 -30.75 9.07 -11.23
CA ALA A 241 -31.66 10.22 -11.07
C ALA A 241 -32.65 10.28 -12.27
N ARG A 242 -32.15 10.19 -13.51
CA ARG A 242 -33.01 10.17 -14.70
C ARG A 242 -34.01 9.02 -14.70
N ALA A 243 -33.60 7.82 -14.29
CA ALA A 243 -34.49 6.66 -14.23
C ALA A 243 -35.59 6.79 -13.17
N ARG A 244 -35.36 7.64 -12.14
CA ARG A 244 -36.35 7.93 -11.09
C ARG A 244 -37.28 9.11 -11.43
N GLY A 245 -37.13 9.73 -12.61
CA GLY A 245 -37.97 10.84 -13.07
C GLY A 245 -37.61 12.22 -12.50
N ASN A 246 -36.40 12.38 -11.99
CA ASN A 246 -35.82 13.64 -11.54
C ASN A 246 -34.89 14.25 -12.58
#